data_032afa14072ba96646f6b21e9d6617e5
#
_entry.id   032afa14072ba96646f6b21e9d6617e5
#
_cell.length_a   1.000
_cell.length_b   1.000
_cell.length_c   1.000
_cell.angle_alpha   90.00
_cell.angle_beta   90.00
_cell.angle_gamma   90.00
#
_symmetry.space_group_name_H-M   'P 1'
#
loop_
_entity.id
_entity.type
_entity.pdbx_description
1 polymer ?
#
loop_
_entity_poly.entity_id
_entity_poly.type
_entity_poly.pdbx_seq_one_letter_code
_entity_poly.pdbx_strand_id
1 'polypeptide(L)'
;MAKTVEGLYYSESHEWVKVEGNIAIVGITDFAQHAMGDLSYVDMPEVDDELEKGEEFGAVESVKAASDLYSPVSGTVVEINEELEDAPELLNQDAFENWIMKVEMNDPSELESLMDAAAYEAMCANV
;
A
#
# COMPACT_ATOMS: atom_id res chain seq x y z
N MET A 1 1.22 -17.36 -8.77
CA MET A 1 1.31 -16.04 -9.40
C MET A 1 0.68 -14.98 -8.54
N ALA A 2 1.33 -13.84 -8.42
CA ALA A 2 0.76 -12.73 -7.66
C ALA A 2 -0.41 -12.13 -8.41
N LYS A 3 -1.49 -11.82 -7.69
CA LYS A 3 -2.63 -11.12 -8.24
C LYS A 3 -2.29 -9.65 -8.38
N THR A 4 -2.55 -9.06 -9.54
CA THR A 4 -2.32 -7.64 -9.79
C THR A 4 -3.52 -7.04 -10.51
N VAL A 5 -3.57 -5.70 -10.54
CA VAL A 5 -4.58 -4.94 -11.25
C VAL A 5 -3.85 -4.01 -12.20
N GLU A 6 -4.22 -4.02 -13.46
CA GLU A 6 -3.62 -3.14 -14.45
C GLU A 6 -4.02 -1.69 -14.20
N GLY A 7 -3.11 -0.77 -14.51
CA GLY A 7 -3.34 0.65 -14.31
C GLY A 7 -2.89 1.15 -12.95
N LEU A 8 -2.46 0.27 -12.07
CA LEU A 8 -1.90 0.65 -10.78
C LEU A 8 -0.38 0.68 -10.85
N TYR A 9 0.23 1.37 -9.90
CA TYR A 9 1.67 1.36 -9.70
C TYR A 9 1.99 0.49 -8.48
N TYR A 10 3.20 -0.08 -8.45
CA TYR A 10 3.60 -1.01 -7.40
C TYR A 10 5.00 -0.69 -6.91
N SER A 11 5.20 -0.80 -5.58
CA SER A 11 6.52 -0.63 -4.98
C SER A 11 7.15 -2.00 -4.71
N GLU A 12 8.47 -2.03 -4.56
CA GLU A 12 9.18 -3.29 -4.22
C GLU A 12 8.86 -3.79 -2.81
N SER A 13 8.32 -2.94 -1.95
CA SER A 13 7.88 -3.33 -0.61
C SER A 13 6.41 -3.75 -0.57
N HIS A 14 5.81 -3.96 -1.74
CA HIS A 14 4.47 -4.53 -1.90
C HIS A 14 3.33 -3.60 -1.50
N GLU A 15 3.48 -2.31 -1.79
CA GLU A 15 2.36 -1.38 -1.75
C GLU A 15 1.89 -1.09 -3.18
N TRP A 16 0.58 -0.88 -3.36
CA TRP A 16 0.05 -0.44 -4.63
C TRP A 16 -0.42 1.01 -4.55
N VAL A 17 -0.44 1.69 -5.69
CA VAL A 17 -0.88 3.07 -5.79
C VAL A 17 -1.88 3.21 -6.94
N LYS A 18 -3.04 3.77 -6.63
CA LYS A 18 -4.02 4.17 -7.63
C LYS A 18 -4.05 5.69 -7.67
N VAL A 19 -3.93 6.27 -8.85
CA VAL A 19 -3.85 7.73 -8.98
C VAL A 19 -5.19 8.30 -9.44
N GLU A 20 -5.68 9.29 -8.70
CA GLU A 20 -6.88 10.05 -9.07
C GLU A 20 -6.52 11.54 -8.96
N GLY A 21 -6.27 12.19 -10.12
CA GLY A 21 -5.78 13.55 -10.12
C GLY A 21 -4.42 13.65 -9.45
N ASN A 22 -4.31 14.44 -8.40
CA ASN A 22 -3.08 14.58 -7.63
C ASN A 22 -3.08 13.72 -6.37
N ILE A 23 -4.08 12.86 -6.21
CA ILE A 23 -4.23 12.01 -5.03
C ILE A 23 -3.73 10.61 -5.36
N ALA A 24 -2.85 10.09 -4.52
CA ALA A 24 -2.39 8.70 -4.57
C ALA A 24 -3.15 7.91 -3.51
N ILE A 25 -3.88 6.88 -3.95
CA ILE A 25 -4.58 5.97 -3.04
C ILE A 25 -3.66 4.78 -2.86
N VAL A 26 -3.28 4.49 -1.63
CA VAL A 26 -2.23 3.50 -1.31
C VAL A 26 -2.80 2.36 -0.47
N GLY A 27 -2.42 1.15 -0.85
CA GLY A 27 -2.76 -0.05 -0.08
C GLY A 27 -1.66 -1.08 -0.23
N ILE A 28 -1.87 -2.26 0.36
CA ILE A 28 -0.92 -3.38 0.20
C ILE A 28 -1.42 -4.31 -0.90
N THR A 29 -0.49 -5.03 -1.53
CA THR A 29 -0.84 -5.94 -2.61
C THR A 29 -1.42 -7.25 -2.07
N ASP A 30 -2.05 -8.01 -2.97
CA ASP A 30 -2.54 -9.34 -2.63
C ASP A 30 -1.40 -10.26 -2.18
N PHE A 31 -0.24 -10.13 -2.82
CA PHE A 31 0.95 -10.88 -2.42
C PHE A 31 1.32 -10.59 -0.95
N ALA A 32 1.29 -9.32 -0.57
CA ALA A 32 1.65 -8.93 0.80
C ALA A 32 0.69 -9.52 1.83
N GLN A 33 -0.62 -9.44 1.60
CA GLN A 33 -1.58 -9.97 2.57
C GLN A 33 -1.50 -11.49 2.64
N HIS A 34 -1.24 -12.14 1.51
CA HIS A 34 -1.12 -13.59 1.47
C HIS A 34 0.13 -14.06 2.25
N ALA A 35 1.23 -13.35 2.10
CA ALA A 35 2.47 -13.64 2.82
C ALA A 35 2.32 -13.44 4.33
N MET A 36 1.52 -12.44 4.74
CA MET A 36 1.30 -12.14 6.15
C MET A 36 0.32 -13.11 6.81
N GLY A 37 -0.63 -13.66 6.05
CA GLY A 37 -1.72 -14.44 6.61
C GLY A 37 -2.81 -13.52 7.18
N ASP A 38 -3.64 -14.05 8.08
CA ASP A 38 -4.77 -13.29 8.64
C ASP A 38 -4.27 -12.10 9.45
N LEU A 39 -4.61 -10.91 8.99
CA LEU A 39 -4.17 -9.68 9.66
C LEU A 39 -5.00 -9.39 10.90
N SER A 40 -4.33 -9.03 11.97
CA SER A 40 -4.94 -8.73 13.26
C SER A 40 -4.84 -7.26 13.63
N TYR A 41 -3.96 -6.49 12.97
CA TYR A 41 -3.77 -5.09 13.28
C TYR A 41 -3.18 -4.33 12.08
N VAL A 42 -3.67 -3.12 11.88
CA VAL A 42 -3.12 -2.20 10.86
C VAL A 42 -2.83 -0.88 11.55
N ASP A 43 -1.56 -0.46 11.51
CA ASP A 43 -1.15 0.83 12.02
C ASP A 43 -1.14 1.81 10.85
N MET A 44 -1.92 2.86 10.95
CA MET A 44 -2.09 3.84 9.88
C MET A 44 -1.54 5.20 10.31
N PRO A 45 -1.15 6.05 9.34
CA PRO A 45 -0.73 7.41 9.66
C PRO A 45 -1.94 8.26 10.08
N GLU A 46 -1.68 9.48 10.47
CA GLU A 46 -2.74 10.44 10.78
C GLU A 46 -2.94 11.39 9.60
N VAL A 47 -4.17 11.87 9.46
CA VAL A 47 -4.48 12.90 8.48
C VAL A 47 -3.60 14.13 8.78
N ASP A 48 -3.08 14.75 7.72
CA ASP A 48 -2.15 15.87 7.74
C ASP A 48 -0.68 15.50 7.99
N ASP A 49 -0.37 14.21 8.22
CA ASP A 49 1.03 13.77 8.27
C ASP A 49 1.69 14.01 6.92
N GLU A 50 2.93 14.49 6.96
CA GLU A 50 3.74 14.66 5.76
C GLU A 50 4.69 13.48 5.64
N LEU A 51 4.70 12.86 4.45
CA LEU A 51 5.51 11.67 4.19
C LEU A 51 6.47 11.94 3.04
N GLU A 52 7.62 11.28 3.10
CA GLU A 52 8.57 11.25 1.98
C GLU A 52 8.58 9.84 1.40
N LYS A 53 8.83 9.76 0.10
CA LYS A 53 8.94 8.46 -0.57
C LYS A 53 9.98 7.58 0.12
N GLY A 54 9.59 6.36 0.44
CA GLY A 54 10.44 5.42 1.16
C GLY A 54 10.37 5.52 2.67
N GLU A 55 9.64 6.50 3.19
CA GLU A 55 9.47 6.66 4.64
C GLU A 55 8.41 5.67 5.14
N GLU A 56 8.63 5.11 6.32
CA GLU A 56 7.65 4.24 6.96
C GLU A 56 6.41 5.04 7.33
N PHE A 57 5.22 4.58 6.90
CA PHE A 57 3.98 5.26 7.24
C PHE A 57 3.09 4.46 8.19
N GLY A 58 3.39 3.20 8.39
CA GLY A 58 2.58 2.35 9.24
C GLY A 58 3.10 0.92 9.23
N ALA A 59 2.26 0.00 9.65
CA ALA A 59 2.62 -1.41 9.73
C ALA A 59 1.38 -2.29 9.68
N VAL A 60 1.56 -3.54 9.31
CA VAL A 60 0.52 -4.56 9.42
C VAL A 60 1.04 -5.70 10.28
N GLU A 61 0.17 -6.29 11.09
CA GLU A 61 0.53 -7.39 11.97
C GLU A 61 -0.45 -8.55 11.84
N SER A 62 0.09 -9.74 11.93
CA SER A 62 -0.69 -10.98 11.98
C SER A 62 -0.18 -11.81 13.15
N VAL A 63 -0.82 -12.94 13.41
CA VAL A 63 -0.38 -13.84 14.52
C VAL A 63 1.03 -14.39 14.28
N LYS A 64 1.49 -14.41 13.04
CA LYS A 64 2.80 -15.01 12.72
C LYS A 64 3.89 -14.00 12.37
N ALA A 65 3.54 -12.75 12.07
CA ALA A 65 4.53 -11.78 11.56
C ALA A 65 4.07 -10.33 11.74
N ALA A 66 5.01 -9.42 11.58
CA ALA A 66 4.74 -7.98 11.52
C ALA A 66 5.59 -7.41 10.39
N SER A 67 5.07 -6.42 9.66
CA SER A 67 5.77 -5.82 8.54
C SER A 67 5.51 -4.32 8.50
N ASP A 68 6.59 -3.55 8.36
CA ASP A 68 6.49 -2.11 8.19
C ASP A 68 6.02 -1.77 6.77
N LEU A 69 5.28 -0.69 6.65
CA LEU A 69 4.79 -0.20 5.36
C LEU A 69 5.51 1.10 5.01
N TYR A 70 5.94 1.21 3.75
CA TYR A 70 6.71 2.35 3.28
C TYR A 70 5.93 3.12 2.22
N SER A 71 5.97 4.45 2.31
CA SER A 71 5.21 5.28 1.38
C SER A 71 5.84 5.25 0.00
N PRO A 72 5.07 4.92 -1.03
CA PRO A 72 5.60 4.92 -2.40
C PRO A 72 5.72 6.31 -3.00
N VAL A 73 5.15 7.33 -2.35
CA VAL A 73 5.17 8.71 -2.83
C VAL A 73 5.37 9.68 -1.68
N SER A 74 5.82 10.90 -2.01
CA SER A 74 5.93 11.99 -1.05
C SER A 74 4.67 12.84 -1.12
N GLY A 75 4.18 13.28 0.02
CA GLY A 75 3.00 14.14 0.08
C GLY A 75 2.39 14.20 1.46
N THR A 76 1.18 14.74 1.51
CA THR A 76 0.44 14.92 2.76
C THR A 76 -0.74 13.96 2.80
N VAL A 77 -0.90 13.24 3.91
CA VAL A 77 -2.00 12.32 4.11
C VAL A 77 -3.30 13.12 4.23
N VAL A 78 -4.26 12.86 3.34
CA VAL A 78 -5.54 13.59 3.33
C VAL A 78 -6.69 12.73 3.83
N GLU A 79 -6.52 11.42 3.83
CA GLU A 79 -7.55 10.50 4.31
C GLU A 79 -6.93 9.17 4.71
N ILE A 80 -7.49 8.51 5.72
CA ILE A 80 -7.13 7.13 6.08
C ILE A 80 -8.40 6.28 6.11
N ASN A 81 -8.25 4.98 5.89
CA ASN A 81 -9.38 4.06 5.91
C ASN A 81 -9.60 3.53 7.33
N GLU A 82 -10.40 4.27 8.09
CA GLU A 82 -10.64 3.96 9.50
C GLU A 82 -11.29 2.61 9.74
N GLU A 83 -11.96 2.04 8.73
CA GLU A 83 -12.58 0.72 8.86
C GLU A 83 -11.56 -0.36 9.20
N LEU A 84 -10.31 -0.17 8.79
CA LEU A 84 -9.24 -1.13 9.06
C LEU A 84 -8.85 -1.19 10.53
N GLU A 85 -9.17 -0.18 11.33
CA GLU A 85 -8.92 -0.20 12.76
C GLU A 85 -9.74 -1.29 13.45
N ASP A 86 -10.99 -1.45 13.01
CA ASP A 86 -11.91 -2.44 13.59
C ASP A 86 -11.90 -3.75 12.81
N ALA A 87 -11.54 -3.71 11.54
CA ALA A 87 -11.64 -4.85 10.65
C ALA A 87 -10.39 -5.01 9.76
N PRO A 88 -9.21 -5.26 10.34
CA PRO A 88 -7.98 -5.41 9.55
C PRO A 88 -8.07 -6.56 8.53
N GLU A 89 -8.91 -7.55 8.77
CA GLU A 89 -9.12 -8.68 7.86
C GLU A 89 -9.73 -8.27 6.51
N LEU A 90 -10.21 -7.05 6.37
CA LEU A 90 -10.67 -6.56 5.08
C LEU A 90 -9.56 -6.60 4.04
N LEU A 91 -8.32 -6.38 4.46
CA LEU A 91 -7.17 -6.48 3.57
C LEU A 91 -6.97 -7.90 3.04
N ASN A 92 -7.32 -8.90 3.85
CA ASN A 92 -7.25 -10.30 3.42
C ASN A 92 -8.39 -10.66 2.47
N GLN A 93 -9.54 -10.03 2.63
CA GLN A 93 -10.71 -10.29 1.79
C GLN A 93 -10.53 -9.72 0.39
N ASP A 94 -10.04 -8.48 0.30
CA ASP A 94 -9.73 -7.86 -1.00
C ASP A 94 -8.75 -6.71 -0.79
N ALA A 95 -7.48 -7.00 -1.01
CA ALA A 95 -6.41 -6.03 -0.80
C ALA A 95 -6.48 -4.85 -1.74
N PHE A 96 -7.07 -4.99 -2.92
CA PHE A 96 -7.15 -3.92 -3.90
C PHE A 96 -8.40 -3.04 -3.74
N GLU A 97 -9.44 -3.54 -3.08
CA GLU A 97 -10.62 -2.74 -2.77
C GLU A 97 -10.44 -1.97 -1.46
N ASN A 98 -9.63 -2.48 -0.55
CA ASN A 98 -9.46 -1.92 0.78
C ASN A 98 -8.14 -1.15 0.88
N TRP A 99 -8.20 0.13 0.52
CA TRP A 99 -7.04 1.03 0.58
C TRP A 99 -6.73 1.39 2.04
N ILE A 100 -5.51 1.86 2.29
CA ILE A 100 -5.05 2.24 3.65
C ILE A 100 -5.05 3.75 3.84
N MET A 101 -4.47 4.49 2.89
CA MET A 101 -4.38 5.95 2.99
C MET A 101 -4.52 6.60 1.62
N LYS A 102 -4.85 7.90 1.64
CA LYS A 102 -4.83 8.74 0.45
C LYS A 102 -3.86 9.88 0.72
N VAL A 103 -2.99 10.14 -0.23
CA VAL A 103 -1.91 11.13 -0.13
C VAL A 103 -2.02 12.14 -1.26
N GLU A 104 -2.01 13.43 -0.91
CA GLU A 104 -1.89 14.47 -1.92
C GLU A 104 -0.41 14.57 -2.28
N MET A 105 -0.07 14.20 -3.53
CA MET A 105 1.32 14.10 -3.94
C MET A 105 2.00 15.46 -4.11
N ASN A 106 3.23 15.56 -3.61
CA ASN A 106 4.08 16.74 -3.83
C ASN A 106 4.76 16.69 -5.18
N ASP A 107 5.10 15.49 -5.63
CA ASP A 107 5.87 15.29 -6.86
C ASP A 107 5.38 14.04 -7.60
N PRO A 108 4.40 14.18 -8.49
CA PRO A 108 3.89 13.03 -9.25
C PRO A 108 4.94 12.29 -10.08
N SER A 109 6.08 12.92 -10.37
CA SER A 109 7.14 12.25 -11.13
C SER A 109 7.75 11.07 -10.37
N GLU A 110 7.54 10.99 -9.07
CA GLU A 110 7.99 9.83 -8.28
C GLU A 110 7.32 8.53 -8.72
N LEU A 111 6.16 8.62 -9.34
CA LEU A 111 5.46 7.44 -9.86
C LEU A 111 6.27 6.74 -10.95
N GLU A 112 7.13 7.47 -11.65
CA GLU A 112 7.93 6.91 -12.75
C GLU A 112 8.94 5.86 -12.28
N SER A 113 9.31 5.89 -11.00
CA SER A 113 10.24 4.90 -10.45
C SER A 113 9.53 3.66 -9.90
N LEU A 114 8.20 3.65 -9.92
CA LEU A 114 7.42 2.51 -9.47
C LEU A 114 7.21 1.53 -10.62
N MET A 115 6.83 0.31 -10.28
CA MET A 115 6.59 -0.75 -11.25
C MET A 115 5.15 -0.73 -11.74
N ASP A 116 4.95 -1.18 -12.98
CA ASP A 116 3.61 -1.50 -13.47
C ASP A 116 3.27 -2.94 -13.05
N ALA A 117 2.08 -3.42 -13.40
CA ALA A 117 1.66 -4.75 -13.02
C ALA A 117 2.60 -5.84 -13.55
N ALA A 118 3.04 -5.73 -14.80
CA ALA A 118 3.91 -6.74 -15.40
C ALA A 118 5.28 -6.81 -14.70
N ALA A 119 5.87 -5.65 -14.41
CA ALA A 119 7.16 -5.60 -13.73
C ALA A 119 7.07 -6.15 -12.29
N TYR A 120 5.98 -5.80 -11.60
CA TYR A 120 5.76 -6.29 -10.25
C TYR A 120 5.56 -7.80 -10.22
N GLU A 121 4.78 -8.35 -11.15
CA GLU A 121 4.57 -9.79 -11.24
C GLU A 121 5.88 -10.52 -11.49
N ALA A 122 6.75 -9.96 -12.34
CA ALA A 122 8.06 -10.54 -12.60
C ALA A 122 8.92 -10.54 -11.33
N MET A 123 8.87 -9.48 -10.54
CA MET A 123 9.59 -9.41 -9.28
C MET A 123 9.09 -10.49 -8.31
N CYS A 124 7.76 -10.65 -8.18
CA CYS A 124 7.18 -11.64 -7.28
C CYS A 124 7.50 -13.07 -7.71
N ALA A 125 7.63 -13.32 -9.00
CA ALA A 125 7.95 -14.65 -9.51
C ALA A 125 9.36 -15.11 -9.13
N ASN A 126 10.23 -14.19 -8.74
CA ASN A 126 11.62 -14.49 -8.39
C ASN A 126 11.88 -14.57 -6.88
N VAL A 127 10.83 -14.54 -6.06
CA VAL A 127 10.97 -14.65 -4.59
C VAL A 127 10.47 -15.97 -4.06
#